data_10b38eae31de88cee90fb1038bcfb70c
#
_entry.id   10b38eae31de88cee90fb1038bcfb70c
#
_cell.length_a   1.000
_cell.length_b   1.000
_cell.length_c   1.000
_cell.angle_alpha   90.00
_cell.angle_beta   90.00
_cell.angle_gamma   90.00
#
_symmetry.space_group_name_H-M   'P 1'
#
loop_
_entity.id
_entity.type
_entity.pdbx_description
1 polymer ?
#
loop_
_entity_poly.entity_id
_entity_poly.type
_entity_poly.pdbx_seq_one_letter_code
_entity_poly.pdbx_strand_id
1 'polypeptide(L)'
;DELLIRNLKTGAEWKIDSLKGYKLAEEGDWVAYQRTRKKSILEVVSLDGTNKYELASALAYGFAKEKPILYFVTKDTIGGMKPGMYIWKPETPQPVLVKEGKGLFTQPAFDKTGDKLAFLYTDDAEKKDCTMSLWISEGAGAACEVVTSFTDGLPKGWIVSPNQSLLFSDDASRVFLGTAPLPLQKDSTILPANRPNVQVWN
;
A
#
# COMPACT_ATOMS: atom_id res chain seq x y z
N ASP A 1 -6.32 16.89 14.82
CA ASP A 1 -5.16 17.52 14.16
C ASP A 1 -5.64 18.37 12.97
N GLU A 2 -4.86 19.40 12.60
CA GLU A 2 -5.09 20.24 11.41
C GLU A 2 -3.81 20.31 10.57
N LEU A 3 -3.95 20.48 9.26
CA LEU A 3 -2.87 20.75 8.33
C LEU A 3 -3.05 22.14 7.75
N LEU A 4 -2.07 23.02 7.93
CA LEU A 4 -1.99 24.33 7.31
C LEU A 4 -1.05 24.26 6.10
N ILE A 5 -1.55 24.66 4.94
CA ILE A 5 -0.75 24.78 3.71
C ILE A 5 -0.62 26.26 3.40
N ARG A 6 0.63 26.72 3.25
CA ARG A 6 0.95 28.11 2.92
C ARG A 6 1.82 28.21 1.68
N ASN A 7 1.38 28.98 0.73
CA ASN A 7 2.20 29.34 -0.42
C ASN A 7 3.24 30.39 -0.01
N LEU A 8 4.51 30.05 -0.05
CA LEU A 8 5.58 30.92 0.40
C LEU A 8 5.83 32.14 -0.52
N LYS A 9 5.38 32.07 -1.78
CA LYS A 9 5.52 33.19 -2.74
C LYS A 9 4.37 34.20 -2.61
N THR A 10 3.15 33.73 -2.46
CA THR A 10 1.95 34.59 -2.44
C THR A 10 1.48 34.88 -1.01
N GLY A 11 1.90 34.10 -0.02
CA GLY A 11 1.40 34.16 1.35
C GLY A 11 0.00 33.57 1.53
N ALA A 12 -0.63 33.05 0.48
CA ALA A 12 -1.95 32.44 0.57
C ALA A 12 -1.91 31.19 1.46
N GLU A 13 -2.93 31.03 2.29
CA GLU A 13 -3.05 29.94 3.24
C GLU A 13 -4.41 29.26 3.12
N TRP A 14 -4.43 27.93 3.30
CA TRP A 14 -5.66 27.19 3.51
C TRP A 14 -5.44 26.04 4.49
N LYS A 15 -6.51 25.61 5.14
CA LYS A 15 -6.47 24.64 6.24
C LYS A 15 -7.33 23.42 5.96
N ILE A 16 -6.84 22.28 6.42
CA ILE A 16 -7.59 21.02 6.49
C ILE A 16 -7.74 20.69 7.97
N ASP A 17 -8.95 20.72 8.46
CA ASP A 17 -9.30 20.37 9.84
C ASP A 17 -9.66 18.87 9.98
N SER A 18 -9.71 18.40 11.22
CA SER A 18 -10.10 17.04 11.58
C SER A 18 -9.25 15.98 10.85
N LEU A 19 -7.97 16.21 10.71
CA LEU A 19 -7.04 15.38 9.97
C LEU A 19 -6.76 14.07 10.72
N LYS A 20 -6.89 12.93 10.01
CA LYS A 20 -6.46 11.60 10.47
C LYS A 20 -5.03 11.29 10.03
N GLY A 21 -4.69 11.68 8.81
CA GLY A 21 -3.37 11.50 8.22
C GLY A 21 -3.30 12.06 6.81
N TYR A 22 -2.09 12.32 6.34
CA TYR A 22 -1.86 12.84 4.99
C TYR A 22 -0.57 12.29 4.39
N LYS A 23 -0.46 12.42 3.07
CA LYS A 23 0.74 12.19 2.27
C LYS A 23 0.88 13.33 1.28
N LEU A 24 2.11 13.84 1.12
CA LEU A 24 2.46 14.80 0.08
C LEU A 24 3.11 14.05 -1.09
N ALA A 25 2.79 14.44 -2.31
CA ALA A 25 3.59 14.05 -3.45
C ALA A 25 4.94 14.79 -3.38
N GLU A 26 6.05 14.07 -3.59
CA GLU A 26 7.38 14.70 -3.62
C GLU A 26 7.52 15.58 -4.85
N GLU A 27 6.97 15.12 -5.97
CA GLU A 27 6.89 15.85 -7.22
C GLU A 27 5.42 16.10 -7.62
N GLY A 28 5.16 17.29 -8.15
CA GLY A 28 3.81 17.71 -8.50
C GLY A 28 2.96 18.11 -7.28
N ASP A 29 2.32 19.21 -7.36
CA ASP A 29 1.65 19.96 -6.28
C ASP A 29 0.38 19.28 -5.74
N TRP A 30 0.49 18.07 -5.14
CA TRP A 30 -0.65 17.29 -4.66
C TRP A 30 -0.49 16.83 -3.22
N VAL A 31 -1.60 16.83 -2.49
CA VAL A 31 -1.73 16.24 -1.15
C VAL A 31 -2.92 15.26 -1.14
N ALA A 32 -2.70 14.08 -0.58
CA ALA A 32 -3.74 13.11 -0.27
C ALA A 32 -3.93 13.04 1.25
N TYR A 33 -5.17 13.10 1.73
CA TYR A 33 -5.45 13.07 3.15
C TYR A 33 -6.77 12.40 3.48
N GLN A 34 -6.91 11.96 4.72
CA GLN A 34 -8.15 11.49 5.29
C GLN A 34 -8.53 12.32 6.53
N ARG A 35 -9.84 12.56 6.69
CA ARG A 35 -10.36 13.24 7.89
C ARG A 35 -10.87 12.22 8.91
N THR A 36 -10.82 12.61 10.18
CA THR A 36 -11.43 11.88 11.29
C THR A 36 -12.95 12.07 11.25
N ARG A 37 -13.64 11.27 10.41
CA ARG A 37 -15.11 11.26 10.27
C ARG A 37 -15.62 9.83 10.29
N LYS A 38 -16.94 9.65 10.43
CA LYS A 38 -17.60 8.33 10.43
C LYS A 38 -17.28 7.50 9.18
N LYS A 39 -17.06 8.17 8.02
CA LYS A 39 -16.46 7.61 6.81
C LYS A 39 -15.23 8.44 6.47
N SER A 40 -14.06 7.83 6.61
CA SER A 40 -12.77 8.47 6.34
C SER A 40 -12.44 8.33 4.86
N ILE A 41 -13.08 9.16 4.02
CA ILE A 41 -12.83 9.21 2.58
C ILE A 41 -11.44 9.78 2.32
N LEU A 42 -10.71 9.19 1.38
CA LEU A 42 -9.46 9.71 0.87
C LEU A 42 -9.76 10.88 -0.07
N GLU A 43 -9.32 12.05 0.31
CA GLU A 43 -9.40 13.27 -0.48
C GLU A 43 -8.03 13.55 -1.09
N VAL A 44 -7.98 13.91 -2.38
CA VAL A 44 -6.76 14.32 -3.08
C VAL A 44 -6.97 15.72 -3.61
N VAL A 45 -6.07 16.63 -3.27
CA VAL A 45 -6.22 18.07 -3.56
C VAL A 45 -4.90 18.61 -4.10
N SER A 46 -4.98 19.48 -5.11
CA SER A 46 -3.81 20.26 -5.54
C SER A 46 -3.42 21.29 -4.47
N LEU A 47 -2.12 21.57 -4.33
CA LEU A 47 -1.61 22.48 -3.28
C LEU A 47 -2.10 23.94 -3.44
N ASP A 48 -2.56 24.32 -4.62
CA ASP A 48 -3.23 25.59 -4.87
C ASP A 48 -4.73 25.59 -4.49
N GLY A 49 -5.27 24.40 -4.13
CA GLY A 49 -6.65 24.21 -3.73
C GLY A 49 -7.66 24.19 -4.88
N THR A 50 -7.22 24.28 -6.14
CA THR A 50 -8.13 24.42 -7.30
C THR A 50 -8.79 23.11 -7.70
N ASN A 51 -8.07 21.98 -7.56
CA ASN A 51 -8.57 20.66 -7.91
C ASN A 51 -8.75 19.80 -6.67
N LYS A 52 -9.91 19.20 -6.54
CA LYS A 52 -10.24 18.32 -5.43
C LYS A 52 -10.97 17.07 -5.93
N TYR A 53 -10.50 15.91 -5.47
CA TYR A 53 -11.09 14.61 -5.76
C TYR A 53 -11.38 13.85 -4.48
N GLU A 54 -12.55 13.22 -4.42
CA GLU A 54 -12.94 12.30 -3.36
C GLU A 54 -12.93 10.89 -3.95
N LEU A 55 -12.09 10.00 -3.42
CA LEU A 55 -11.90 8.67 -3.95
C LEU A 55 -12.76 7.64 -3.22
N ALA A 56 -12.22 6.98 -2.21
CA ALA A 56 -12.90 5.97 -1.41
C ALA A 56 -12.37 5.98 0.03
N SER A 57 -12.99 5.22 0.91
CA SER A 57 -12.40 4.98 2.23
C SER A 57 -11.15 4.11 2.08
N ALA A 58 -9.96 4.69 2.28
CA ALA A 58 -8.71 3.99 2.08
C ALA A 58 -8.18 3.40 3.38
N LEU A 59 -7.69 2.15 3.29
CA LEU A 59 -6.97 1.45 4.36
C LEU A 59 -5.49 1.82 4.37
N ALA A 60 -4.92 2.00 3.16
CA ALA A 60 -3.56 2.43 2.93
C ALA A 60 -3.50 3.26 1.65
N TYR A 61 -2.59 4.22 1.58
CA TYR A 61 -2.35 5.04 0.41
C TYR A 61 -0.95 5.66 0.44
N GLY A 62 -0.43 5.99 -0.74
CA GLY A 62 0.85 6.65 -0.89
C GLY A 62 1.14 7.05 -2.33
N PHE A 63 1.99 8.07 -2.49
CA PHE A 63 2.43 8.55 -3.79
C PHE A 63 3.69 7.84 -4.28
N ALA A 64 3.85 7.78 -5.59
CA ALA A 64 5.14 7.53 -6.23
C ALA A 64 6.09 8.72 -5.99
N LYS A 65 7.39 8.49 -6.18
CA LYS A 65 8.41 9.48 -5.84
C LYS A 65 8.52 10.61 -6.86
N GLU A 66 8.64 10.28 -8.16
CA GLU A 66 8.90 11.26 -9.21
C GLU A 66 7.65 11.73 -9.98
N LYS A 67 6.49 11.17 -9.67
CA LYS A 67 5.21 11.55 -10.30
C LYS A 67 4.11 11.55 -9.26
N PRO A 68 3.08 12.40 -9.39
CA PRO A 68 1.95 12.44 -8.46
C PRO A 68 0.96 11.28 -8.72
N ILE A 69 1.48 10.07 -8.83
CA ILE A 69 0.71 8.84 -8.99
C ILE A 69 0.46 8.27 -7.61
N LEU A 70 -0.81 8.04 -7.27
CA LEU A 70 -1.25 7.58 -5.96
C LEU A 70 -1.74 6.13 -6.07
N TYR A 71 -1.24 5.23 -5.21
CA TYR A 71 -1.96 3.99 -4.94
C TYR A 71 -2.86 4.17 -3.72
N PHE A 72 -3.97 3.43 -3.68
CA PHE A 72 -4.75 3.25 -2.46
C PHE A 72 -5.42 1.88 -2.43
N VAL A 73 -5.66 1.39 -1.21
CA VAL A 73 -6.34 0.13 -0.94
C VAL A 73 -7.68 0.43 -0.30
N THR A 74 -8.76 -0.15 -0.82
CA THR A 74 -10.10 0.02 -0.26
C THR A 74 -10.83 -1.31 -0.11
N LYS A 75 -11.71 -1.39 0.89
CA LYS A 75 -12.75 -2.42 1.01
C LYS A 75 -14.13 -1.85 0.67
N ASP A 76 -14.19 -0.59 0.25
CA ASP A 76 -15.43 0.10 -0.07
C ASP A 76 -16.03 -0.43 -1.39
N THR A 77 -17.36 -0.46 -1.45
CA THR A 77 -18.12 -0.87 -2.63
C THR A 77 -19.02 0.26 -3.12
N ILE A 78 -18.85 1.47 -2.59
CA ILE A 78 -19.66 2.64 -2.93
C ILE A 78 -19.35 3.08 -4.36
N GLY A 79 -20.39 3.48 -5.09
CA GLY A 79 -20.23 3.97 -6.47
C GLY A 79 -19.83 2.90 -7.48
N GLY A 80 -20.04 1.60 -7.17
CA GLY A 80 -19.67 0.49 -8.05
C GLY A 80 -18.20 0.10 -7.97
N MET A 81 -17.44 0.67 -7.04
CA MET A 81 -16.07 0.23 -6.76
C MET A 81 -16.05 -1.19 -6.21
N LYS A 82 -14.97 -1.90 -6.44
CA LYS A 82 -14.71 -3.22 -5.89
C LYS A 82 -13.63 -3.13 -4.80
N PRO A 83 -13.67 -3.99 -3.77
CA PRO A 83 -12.57 -4.09 -2.83
C PRO A 83 -11.27 -4.42 -3.58
N GLY A 84 -10.18 -3.72 -3.26
CA GLY A 84 -8.93 -3.95 -3.96
C GLY A 84 -7.94 -2.80 -3.87
N MET A 85 -6.89 -2.92 -4.66
CA MET A 85 -5.86 -1.89 -4.84
C MET A 85 -6.10 -1.14 -6.14
N TYR A 86 -5.99 0.18 -6.07
CA TYR A 86 -6.22 1.11 -7.16
C TYR A 86 -5.01 2.01 -7.37
N ILE A 87 -4.86 2.49 -8.59
CA ILE A 87 -3.97 3.60 -8.96
C ILE A 87 -4.84 4.79 -9.40
N TRP A 88 -4.47 5.98 -8.93
CA TRP A 88 -5.05 7.26 -9.33
C TRP A 88 -3.95 8.18 -9.88
N LYS A 89 -4.30 8.98 -10.90
CA LYS A 89 -3.43 9.97 -11.55
C LYS A 89 -4.20 11.27 -11.77
N PRO A 90 -3.57 12.45 -11.66
CA PRO A 90 -4.24 13.73 -11.91
C PRO A 90 -4.84 13.86 -13.30
N GLU A 91 -4.15 13.33 -14.32
CA GLU A 91 -4.55 13.41 -15.73
C GLU A 91 -5.78 12.53 -16.04
N THR A 92 -5.98 11.48 -15.23
CA THR A 92 -7.10 10.55 -15.35
C THR A 92 -7.75 10.36 -14.00
N PRO A 93 -8.64 11.29 -13.57
CA PRO A 93 -9.15 11.32 -12.19
C PRO A 93 -10.01 10.11 -11.80
N GLN A 94 -10.37 9.25 -12.74
CA GLN A 94 -11.03 7.98 -12.46
C GLN A 94 -9.98 6.96 -11.97
N PRO A 95 -10.10 6.44 -10.73
CA PRO A 95 -9.18 5.42 -10.23
C PRO A 95 -9.27 4.13 -11.06
N VAL A 96 -8.12 3.52 -11.34
CA VAL A 96 -8.03 2.26 -12.06
C VAL A 96 -7.77 1.11 -11.07
N LEU A 97 -8.62 0.09 -11.09
CA LEU A 97 -8.44 -1.12 -10.29
C LEU A 97 -7.28 -1.95 -10.86
N VAL A 98 -6.21 -2.15 -10.07
CA VAL A 98 -5.07 -2.98 -10.47
C VAL A 98 -5.15 -4.41 -9.94
N LYS A 99 -5.78 -4.60 -8.78
CA LYS A 99 -6.05 -5.93 -8.22
C LYS A 99 -7.32 -5.92 -7.38
N GLU A 100 -8.29 -6.74 -7.76
CA GLU A 100 -9.46 -7.03 -6.93
C GLU A 100 -9.10 -8.00 -5.80
N GLY A 101 -9.63 -7.77 -4.60
CA GLY A 101 -9.47 -8.67 -3.46
C GLY A 101 -9.87 -8.02 -2.14
N LYS A 102 -10.39 -8.85 -1.22
CA LYS A 102 -10.75 -8.44 0.15
C LYS A 102 -9.66 -8.74 1.18
N GLY A 103 -8.61 -9.43 0.74
CA GLY A 103 -7.52 -9.87 1.59
C GLY A 103 -6.60 -8.75 2.07
N LEU A 104 -5.41 -9.10 2.46
CA LEU A 104 -4.40 -8.17 2.94
C LEU A 104 -3.45 -7.75 1.82
N PHE A 105 -3.43 -6.45 1.53
CA PHE A 105 -2.42 -5.80 0.72
C PHE A 105 -1.37 -5.19 1.64
N THR A 106 -0.10 -5.48 1.43
CA THR A 106 0.99 -4.95 2.24
C THR A 106 2.24 -4.68 1.41
N GLN A 107 3.19 -3.92 1.96
CA GLN A 107 4.47 -3.54 1.35
C GLN A 107 4.35 -2.94 -0.07
N PRO A 108 3.37 -2.04 -0.35
CA PRO A 108 3.30 -1.41 -1.66
C PRO A 108 4.53 -0.55 -1.92
N ALA A 109 5.11 -0.70 -3.10
CA ALA A 109 6.26 0.06 -3.55
C ALA A 109 6.11 0.42 -5.02
N PHE A 110 6.25 1.70 -5.34
CA PHE A 110 6.43 2.14 -6.72
C PHE A 110 7.90 2.02 -7.12
N ASP A 111 8.14 1.82 -8.41
CA ASP A 111 9.43 2.17 -9.00
C ASP A 111 9.61 3.70 -8.96
N LYS A 112 10.81 4.16 -9.29
CA LYS A 112 11.18 5.58 -9.23
C LYS A 112 10.24 6.48 -10.05
N THR A 113 9.83 6.01 -11.22
CA THR A 113 8.99 6.76 -12.16
C THR A 113 7.48 6.64 -11.88
N GLY A 114 7.07 5.70 -11.03
CA GLY A 114 5.66 5.41 -10.77
C GLY A 114 4.98 4.61 -11.89
N ASP A 115 5.74 4.05 -12.82
CA ASP A 115 5.19 3.27 -13.93
C ASP A 115 4.95 1.80 -13.52
N LYS A 116 5.63 1.32 -12.46
CA LYS A 116 5.41 -0.01 -11.89
C LYS A 116 5.04 0.10 -10.42
N LEU A 117 4.06 -0.71 -10.01
CA LEU A 117 3.67 -0.86 -8.60
C LEU A 117 3.79 -2.33 -8.20
N ALA A 118 4.67 -2.63 -7.24
CA ALA A 118 4.77 -3.94 -6.61
C ALA A 118 4.08 -3.94 -5.25
N PHE A 119 3.48 -5.05 -4.87
CA PHE A 119 2.88 -5.24 -3.54
C PHE A 119 2.77 -6.71 -3.20
N LEU A 120 2.66 -7.01 -1.91
CA LEU A 120 2.34 -8.34 -1.43
C LEU A 120 0.84 -8.46 -1.17
N TYR A 121 0.28 -9.62 -1.49
CA TYR A 121 -1.13 -9.90 -1.30
C TYR A 121 -1.37 -11.33 -0.78
N THR A 122 -2.40 -11.50 0.04
CA THR A 122 -2.97 -12.78 0.44
C THR A 122 -4.46 -12.65 0.70
N ASP A 123 -5.23 -13.66 0.29
CA ASP A 123 -6.66 -13.79 0.66
C ASP A 123 -6.84 -14.30 2.09
N ASP A 124 -5.85 -14.98 2.64
CA ASP A 124 -5.88 -15.68 3.92
C ASP A 124 -5.35 -14.84 5.10
N ALA A 125 -5.59 -13.53 5.10
CA ALA A 125 -5.05 -12.58 6.07
C ALA A 125 -5.29 -12.95 7.55
N GLU A 126 -6.33 -13.73 7.84
CA GLU A 126 -6.67 -14.15 9.20
C GLU A 126 -5.90 -15.41 9.66
N LYS A 127 -5.28 -16.13 8.75
CA LYS A 127 -4.48 -17.31 9.08
C LYS A 127 -3.12 -16.89 9.65
N LYS A 128 -2.71 -17.48 10.77
CA LYS A 128 -1.40 -17.23 11.38
C LYS A 128 -0.23 -17.56 10.45
N ASP A 129 -0.41 -18.51 9.57
CA ASP A 129 0.61 -19.01 8.63
C ASP A 129 0.26 -18.58 7.19
N CYS A 130 -0.31 -17.37 7.01
CA CYS A 130 -0.66 -16.87 5.70
C CYS A 130 0.60 -16.71 4.84
N THR A 131 0.57 -17.29 3.66
CA THR A 131 1.59 -17.08 2.65
C THR A 131 1.24 -15.88 1.80
N MET A 132 2.21 -15.01 1.58
CA MET A 132 2.07 -13.86 0.69
C MET A 132 2.52 -14.22 -0.72
N SER A 133 1.94 -13.58 -1.72
CA SER A 133 2.48 -13.57 -3.08
C SER A 133 2.83 -12.14 -3.51
N LEU A 134 3.84 -12.03 -4.38
CA LEU A 134 4.24 -10.77 -5.00
C LEU A 134 3.43 -10.54 -6.27
N TRP A 135 2.83 -9.37 -6.34
CA TRP A 135 2.09 -8.87 -7.50
C TRP A 135 2.75 -7.61 -8.06
N ILE A 136 2.76 -7.48 -9.38
CA ILE A 136 3.28 -6.30 -10.07
C ILE A 136 2.24 -5.82 -11.08
N SER A 137 1.98 -4.51 -11.07
CA SER A 137 1.18 -3.79 -12.07
C SER A 137 2.11 -2.87 -12.85
N GLU A 138 1.90 -2.76 -14.17
CA GLU A 138 2.62 -1.84 -15.05
C GLU A 138 1.64 -0.82 -15.66
N GLY A 139 1.99 0.45 -15.59
CA GLY A 139 1.25 1.55 -16.21
C GLY A 139 -0.21 1.73 -15.74
N ALA A 140 -0.57 1.29 -14.53
CA ALA A 140 -1.93 1.15 -14.04
C ALA A 140 -2.75 0.04 -14.74
N GLY A 141 -2.08 -0.93 -15.37
CA GLY A 141 -2.72 -2.15 -15.86
C GLY A 141 -3.09 -3.11 -14.73
N ALA A 142 -3.82 -4.18 -15.05
CA ALA A 142 -4.09 -5.25 -14.09
C ALA A 142 -2.79 -5.86 -13.57
N ALA A 143 -2.69 -6.05 -12.26
CA ALA A 143 -1.52 -6.66 -11.65
C ALA A 143 -1.46 -8.17 -11.97
N CYS A 144 -0.25 -8.66 -12.19
CA CYS A 144 0.05 -10.08 -12.38
C CYS A 144 0.78 -10.62 -11.13
N GLU A 145 0.47 -11.85 -10.74
CA GLU A 145 1.20 -12.58 -9.71
C GLU A 145 2.54 -13.06 -10.28
N VAL A 146 3.63 -12.68 -9.61
CA VAL A 146 5.00 -12.91 -10.11
C VAL A 146 5.74 -13.94 -9.26
N VAL A 147 5.58 -13.89 -7.94
CA VAL A 147 6.24 -14.80 -7.00
C VAL A 147 5.23 -15.32 -5.99
N THR A 148 5.22 -16.62 -5.82
CA THR A 148 4.46 -17.35 -4.79
C THR A 148 5.43 -18.16 -3.93
N SER A 149 4.92 -18.82 -2.89
CA SER A 149 5.71 -19.79 -2.11
C SER A 149 6.14 -21.04 -2.91
N PHE A 150 5.62 -21.23 -4.11
CA PHE A 150 5.94 -22.36 -5.01
C PHE A 150 6.82 -21.95 -6.20
N THR A 151 7.21 -20.68 -6.29
CA THR A 151 8.06 -20.21 -7.38
C THR A 151 9.46 -20.80 -7.26
N ASP A 152 10.01 -21.28 -8.38
CA ASP A 152 11.37 -21.80 -8.45
C ASP A 152 12.39 -20.75 -8.01
N GLY A 153 13.44 -21.20 -7.31
CA GLY A 153 14.48 -20.34 -6.75
C GLY A 153 14.30 -19.99 -5.27
N LEU A 154 13.11 -20.23 -4.69
CA LEU A 154 12.94 -20.16 -3.24
C LEU A 154 13.47 -21.47 -2.59
N PRO A 155 14.20 -21.38 -1.47
CA PRO A 155 14.59 -22.57 -0.72
C PRO A 155 13.35 -23.35 -0.28
N LYS A 156 13.44 -24.67 -0.23
CA LYS A 156 12.32 -25.53 0.21
C LYS A 156 11.87 -25.14 1.63
N GLY A 157 10.57 -24.91 1.78
CA GLY A 157 9.97 -24.50 3.07
C GLY A 157 10.15 -23.01 3.39
N TRP A 158 10.56 -22.20 2.43
CA TRP A 158 10.58 -20.74 2.55
C TRP A 158 9.36 -20.12 1.88
N ILE A 159 8.98 -18.95 2.37
CA ILE A 159 7.84 -18.16 1.89
C ILE A 159 8.27 -16.72 1.64
N VAL A 160 7.48 -16.01 0.86
CA VAL A 160 7.59 -14.54 0.75
C VAL A 160 7.22 -13.91 2.09
N SER A 161 8.14 -13.12 2.63
CA SER A 161 7.99 -12.51 3.96
C SER A 161 7.42 -11.09 3.86
N PRO A 162 6.36 -10.76 4.61
CA PRO A 162 5.84 -9.38 4.69
C PRO A 162 6.69 -8.47 5.58
N ASN A 163 7.73 -8.99 6.26
CA ASN A 163 8.51 -8.24 7.25
C ASN A 163 9.58 -7.34 6.62
N GLN A 164 9.88 -7.54 5.33
CA GLN A 164 10.82 -6.71 4.58
C GLN A 164 10.08 -5.90 3.53
N SER A 165 10.40 -4.61 3.43
CA SER A 165 9.84 -3.74 2.40
C SER A 165 10.29 -4.18 1.00
N LEU A 166 9.38 -4.07 0.04
CA LEU A 166 9.71 -4.22 -1.38
C LEU A 166 10.53 -3.02 -1.85
N LEU A 167 11.47 -3.28 -2.74
CA LEU A 167 12.32 -2.25 -3.34
C LEU A 167 12.53 -2.56 -4.81
N PHE A 168 12.35 -1.54 -5.67
CA PHE A 168 12.80 -1.62 -7.05
C PHE A 168 14.27 -1.18 -7.17
N SER A 169 15.02 -1.76 -8.13
CA SER A 169 16.27 -1.17 -8.60
C SER A 169 15.98 0.16 -9.30
N ASP A 170 17.01 1.03 -9.40
CA ASP A 170 16.86 2.37 -10.00
C ASP A 170 16.37 2.33 -11.46
N ASP A 171 16.74 1.28 -12.20
CA ASP A 171 16.31 1.02 -13.58
C ASP A 171 14.98 0.27 -13.68
N ALA A 172 14.32 0.00 -12.55
CA ALA A 172 13.08 -0.78 -12.44
C ALA A 172 13.12 -2.17 -13.11
N SER A 173 14.32 -2.74 -13.33
CA SER A 173 14.49 -4.06 -13.91
C SER A 173 14.38 -5.19 -12.90
N ARG A 174 14.52 -4.90 -11.59
CA ARG A 174 14.51 -5.85 -10.49
C ARG A 174 13.63 -5.39 -9.35
N VAL A 175 13.02 -6.35 -8.65
CA VAL A 175 12.34 -6.15 -7.37
C VAL A 175 13.05 -6.97 -6.31
N PHE A 176 13.42 -6.34 -5.22
CA PHE A 176 13.96 -6.99 -4.03
C PHE A 176 12.81 -7.27 -3.05
N LEU A 177 12.74 -8.50 -2.57
CA LEU A 177 11.73 -8.94 -1.59
C LEU A 177 12.37 -9.75 -0.48
N GLY A 178 11.76 -9.72 0.69
CA GLY A 178 12.17 -10.56 1.80
C GLY A 178 11.62 -11.97 1.67
N THR A 179 12.41 -12.97 2.07
CA THR A 179 11.95 -14.35 2.22
C THR A 179 12.29 -14.85 3.62
N ALA A 180 11.53 -15.80 4.13
CA ALA A 180 11.74 -16.38 5.46
C ALA A 180 11.32 -17.86 5.45
N PRO A 181 11.87 -18.68 6.36
CA PRO A 181 11.32 -20.01 6.59
C PRO A 181 9.85 -19.93 7.00
N LEU A 182 9.05 -20.91 6.55
CA LEU A 182 7.66 -21.03 6.99
C LEU A 182 7.65 -21.10 8.53
N PRO A 183 6.85 -20.26 9.22
CA PRO A 183 6.78 -20.31 10.67
C PRO A 183 6.41 -21.69 11.18
N LEU A 184 7.13 -22.19 12.17
CA LEU A 184 6.77 -23.45 12.80
C LEU A 184 5.40 -23.30 13.47
N GLN A 185 4.50 -24.22 13.20
CA GLN A 185 3.21 -24.27 13.88
C GLN A 185 3.47 -24.46 15.39
N LYS A 186 2.87 -23.58 16.18
CA LYS A 186 2.93 -23.75 17.64
C LYS A 186 2.20 -25.02 18.02
N ASP A 187 2.91 -25.91 18.69
CA ASP A 187 2.29 -27.10 19.27
C ASP A 187 1.21 -26.66 20.28
N SER A 188 -0.06 -26.82 19.88
CA SER A 188 -1.22 -26.46 20.71
C SER A 188 -1.45 -27.43 21.87
N THR A 189 -0.76 -28.58 21.87
CA THR A 189 -0.86 -29.57 22.95
C THR A 189 -0.02 -29.20 24.18
N ILE A 190 0.96 -28.30 24.00
CA ILE A 190 1.79 -27.82 25.13
C ILE A 190 1.01 -26.72 25.86
N LEU A 191 0.73 -26.97 27.14
CA LEU A 191 0.13 -25.99 28.04
C LEU A 191 0.96 -24.70 28.07
N PRO A 192 0.33 -23.52 28.14
CA PRO A 192 1.04 -22.24 28.14
C PRO A 192 2.14 -22.11 29.17
N ALA A 193 1.93 -22.71 30.36
CA ALA A 193 2.93 -22.72 31.45
C ALA A 193 4.20 -23.56 31.15
N ASN A 194 4.11 -24.51 30.22
CA ASN A 194 5.19 -25.41 29.85
C ASN A 194 5.88 -25.01 28.53
N ARG A 195 5.45 -23.90 27.92
CA ARG A 195 6.08 -23.42 26.69
C ARG A 195 7.45 -22.82 27.00
N PRO A 196 8.52 -23.23 26.30
CA PRO A 196 9.83 -22.62 26.48
C PRO A 196 9.74 -21.14 26.09
N ASN A 197 10.09 -20.28 27.06
CA ASN A 197 10.16 -18.84 26.85
C ASN A 197 11.60 -18.47 26.45
N VAL A 198 11.98 -18.77 25.21
CA VAL A 198 13.30 -18.42 24.70
C VAL A 198 13.20 -17.10 23.96
N GLN A 199 13.82 -16.06 24.48
CA GLN A 199 14.07 -14.81 23.76
C GLN A 199 15.46 -14.91 23.11
N VAL A 200 15.50 -14.95 21.79
CA VAL A 200 16.75 -14.86 21.03
C VAL A 200 17.01 -13.37 20.78
N TRP A 201 18.08 -12.86 21.40
CA TRP A 201 18.59 -11.52 21.15
C TRP A 201 19.65 -11.62 20.04
N ASN A 202 19.44 -10.94 18.92
CA ASN A 202 20.45 -10.72 17.88
C ASN A 202 21.05 -9.33 18.05
#